data_f6c1563e8d02d4e9ba8acc6fef1fd26c
#
_entry.id   f6c1563e8d02d4e9ba8acc6fef1fd26c
#
_cell.length_a   1.000
_cell.length_b   1.000
_cell.length_c   1.000
_cell.angle_alpha   90.00
_cell.angle_beta   90.00
_cell.angle_gamma   90.00
#
_symmetry.space_group_name_H-M   'P 1'
#
loop_
_entity.id
_entity.type
_entity.pdbx_description
1 polymer ?
#
loop_
_entity_poly.entity_id
_entity_poly.type
_entity_poly.pdbx_seq_one_letter_code
_entity_poly.pdbx_strand_id
1 'polypeptide(L)'
;PSFGDIWSGFRQMPRGGWVVSFVCGLLFLIWITDAGILYGFMVGREPIGFVRLLRIEQVVMDYAGYSAIMGGVLAFILFAVSAFSIPLIYDGRATLVSGVVASVRAVFGRFGVMMCWAFLLAAVIMGSVMALPLLLVSLPVMAYASRELYFRTFPPAAPAT
;
A
#
# COMPACT_ATOMS: atom_id res chain seq x y z
N PRO A 1 4.27 15.05 18.82
CA PRO A 1 4.86 13.72 18.65
C PRO A 1 6.36 13.87 18.47
N SER A 2 7.10 13.36 19.45
CA SER A 2 8.56 13.33 19.43
C SER A 2 9.04 12.16 18.55
N PHE A 3 10.23 12.27 17.95
CA PHE A 3 10.87 11.15 17.25
C PHE A 3 10.94 9.89 18.14
N GLY A 4 11.05 10.06 19.46
CA GLY A 4 11.00 8.98 20.44
C GLY A 4 9.67 8.23 20.47
N ASP A 5 8.54 8.93 20.24
CA ASP A 5 7.20 8.31 20.25
C ASP A 5 7.00 7.43 18.99
N ILE A 6 7.56 7.85 17.85
CA ILE A 6 7.52 7.05 16.60
C ILE A 6 8.36 5.79 16.78
N TRP A 7 9.56 5.91 17.36
CA TRP A 7 10.45 4.77 17.59
C TRP A 7 9.88 3.79 18.61
N SER A 8 9.26 4.29 19.68
CA SER A 8 8.60 3.45 20.69
C SER A 8 7.38 2.72 20.11
N GLY A 9 6.56 3.37 19.27
CA GLY A 9 5.44 2.75 18.56
C GLY A 9 5.90 1.62 17.63
N PHE A 10 6.97 1.84 16.90
CA PHE A 10 7.57 0.82 16.03
C PHE A 10 8.09 -0.40 16.82
N ARG A 11 8.71 -0.15 17.96
CA ARG A 11 9.25 -1.20 18.84
C ARG A 11 8.15 -1.99 19.58
N GLN A 12 6.98 -1.37 19.80
CA GLN A 12 5.82 -2.00 20.45
C GLN A 12 4.92 -2.74 19.46
N MET A 13 5.27 -2.78 18.17
CA MET A 13 4.49 -3.47 17.15
C MET A 13 4.40 -4.97 17.46
N PRO A 14 3.20 -5.55 17.53
CA PRO A 14 3.00 -6.97 17.79
C PRO A 14 3.63 -7.83 16.69
N ARG A 15 4.08 -9.04 17.02
CA ARG A 15 4.73 -9.97 16.08
C ARG A 15 3.94 -10.19 14.80
N GLY A 16 2.60 -10.25 14.90
CA GLY A 16 1.72 -10.37 13.72
C GLY A 16 1.82 -9.19 12.76
N GLY A 17 1.94 -7.96 13.26
CA GLY A 17 2.14 -6.77 12.42
C GLY A 17 3.46 -6.82 11.66
N TRP A 18 4.53 -7.30 12.28
CA TRP A 18 5.83 -7.51 11.64
C TRP A 18 5.76 -8.53 10.49
N VAL A 19 5.04 -9.65 10.70
CA VAL A 19 4.85 -10.67 9.66
C VAL A 19 4.11 -10.09 8.46
N VAL A 20 3.01 -9.36 8.68
CA VAL A 20 2.27 -8.73 7.56
C VAL A 20 3.15 -7.72 6.83
N SER A 21 3.87 -6.86 7.56
CA SER A 21 4.78 -5.87 6.96
C SER A 21 5.90 -6.54 6.15
N PHE A 22 6.45 -7.64 6.66
CA PHE A 22 7.47 -8.42 5.95
C PHE A 22 6.94 -9.04 4.65
N VAL A 23 5.76 -9.65 4.70
CA VAL A 23 5.10 -10.21 3.50
C VAL A 23 4.81 -9.11 2.48
N CYS A 24 4.32 -7.95 2.92
CA CYS A 24 4.11 -6.80 2.05
C CYS A 24 5.42 -6.32 1.41
N GLY A 25 6.49 -6.26 2.18
CA GLY A 25 7.83 -5.91 1.69
C GLY A 25 8.36 -6.91 0.65
N LEU A 26 8.17 -8.22 0.88
CA LEU A 26 8.54 -9.26 -0.08
C LEU A 26 7.76 -9.14 -1.39
N LEU A 27 6.44 -8.96 -1.33
CA LEU A 27 5.61 -8.80 -2.52
C LEU A 27 6.00 -7.54 -3.31
N PHE A 28 6.33 -6.46 -2.61
CA PHE A 28 6.85 -5.25 -3.25
C PHE A 28 8.20 -5.49 -3.93
N LEU A 29 9.10 -6.25 -3.29
CA LEU A 29 10.39 -6.62 -3.86
C LEU A 29 10.24 -7.51 -5.10
N ILE A 30 9.32 -8.47 -5.06
CA ILE A 30 8.97 -9.30 -6.22
C ILE A 30 8.49 -8.41 -7.36
N TRP A 31 7.55 -7.49 -7.09
CA TRP A 31 7.04 -6.57 -8.11
C TRP A 31 8.15 -5.72 -8.76
N ILE A 32 9.06 -5.14 -7.97
CA ILE A 32 10.19 -4.36 -8.51
C ILE A 32 11.08 -5.23 -9.39
N THR A 33 11.33 -6.48 -8.98
CA THR A 33 12.15 -7.42 -9.75
C THR A 33 11.48 -7.78 -11.07
N ASP A 34 10.19 -8.10 -11.04
CA ASP A 34 9.41 -8.45 -12.22
C ASP A 34 9.28 -7.25 -13.19
N ALA A 35 9.07 -6.05 -12.67
CA ALA A 35 9.07 -4.83 -13.48
C ALA A 35 10.43 -4.58 -14.15
N GLY A 36 11.52 -4.84 -13.42
CA GLY A 36 12.89 -4.75 -13.97
C GLY A 36 13.17 -5.79 -15.06
N ILE A 37 12.70 -7.01 -14.87
CA ILE A 37 12.82 -8.08 -15.86
C ILE A 37 12.01 -7.73 -17.12
N LEU A 38 10.76 -7.34 -16.95
CA LEU A 38 9.87 -6.94 -18.05
C LEU A 38 10.47 -5.77 -18.83
N TYR A 39 11.05 -4.80 -18.11
CA TYR A 39 11.78 -3.69 -18.70
C TYR A 39 12.95 -4.17 -19.57
N GLY A 40 13.79 -5.07 -19.07
CA GLY A 40 14.93 -5.65 -19.81
C GLY A 40 14.50 -6.40 -21.06
N PHE A 41 13.32 -7.04 -21.06
CA PHE A 41 12.77 -7.73 -22.22
C PHE A 41 12.18 -6.79 -23.26
N MET A 42 11.40 -5.78 -22.84
CA MET A 42 10.64 -4.92 -23.77
C MET A 42 11.44 -3.73 -24.28
N VAL A 43 12.28 -3.15 -23.44
CA VAL A 43 12.97 -1.88 -23.74
C VAL A 43 14.45 -2.08 -24.07
N GLY A 44 15.01 -3.24 -23.70
CA GLY A 44 16.38 -3.62 -24.02
C GLY A 44 17.39 -3.35 -22.89
N ARG A 45 18.62 -3.87 -23.08
CA ARG A 45 19.71 -3.85 -22.09
C ARG A 45 20.47 -2.52 -22.01
N GLU A 46 20.13 -1.55 -22.84
CA GLU A 46 20.85 -0.27 -22.78
C GLU A 46 20.45 0.49 -21.50
N PRO A 47 21.43 1.05 -20.78
CA PRO A 47 21.14 1.92 -19.65
C PRO A 47 20.39 3.13 -20.18
N ILE A 48 19.08 3.15 -19.96
CA ILE A 48 18.26 4.22 -20.45
C ILE A 48 18.51 5.41 -19.57
N GLY A 49 19.02 6.45 -20.21
CA GLY A 49 18.90 7.75 -19.64
C GLY A 49 17.39 8.04 -19.43
N PHE A 50 17.04 8.58 -18.27
CA PHE A 50 15.71 9.04 -17.89
C PHE A 50 14.96 9.79 -19.03
N VAL A 51 15.74 10.37 -19.95
CA VAL A 51 15.29 11.06 -21.17
C VAL A 51 14.56 10.15 -22.17
N ARG A 52 14.86 8.85 -22.23
CA ARG A 52 14.23 7.93 -23.18
C ARG A 52 12.85 7.47 -22.68
N LEU A 53 12.67 7.38 -21.36
CA LEU A 53 11.37 7.17 -20.73
C LEU A 53 10.40 8.33 -20.96
N LEU A 54 10.94 9.53 -21.20
CA LEU A 54 10.13 10.72 -21.53
C LEU A 54 9.76 10.79 -23.03
N ARG A 55 10.39 9.99 -23.89
CA ARG A 55 9.94 9.82 -25.27
C ARG A 55 8.78 8.85 -25.27
N ILE A 56 7.62 9.30 -25.76
CA ILE A 56 6.41 8.51 -25.93
C ILE A 56 6.62 7.61 -27.17
N GLU A 57 7.47 6.61 -27.03
CA GLU A 57 7.62 5.55 -28.01
C GLU A 57 6.59 4.45 -27.72
N GLN A 58 6.04 3.79 -28.73
CA GLN A 58 5.02 2.76 -28.56
C GLN A 58 5.46 1.67 -27.58
N VAL A 59 6.72 1.24 -27.67
CA VAL A 59 7.30 0.23 -26.77
C VAL A 59 7.29 0.66 -25.30
N VAL A 60 7.52 1.94 -25.02
CA VAL A 60 7.47 2.48 -23.67
C VAL A 60 6.03 2.52 -23.13
N MET A 61 5.08 2.86 -24.00
CA MET A 61 3.66 2.85 -23.64
C MET A 61 3.14 1.44 -23.35
N ASP A 62 3.54 0.45 -24.16
CA ASP A 62 3.18 -0.95 -23.97
C ASP A 62 3.79 -1.49 -22.66
N TYR A 63 5.07 -1.20 -22.40
CA TYR A 63 5.73 -1.54 -21.12
C TYR A 63 5.01 -0.90 -19.94
N ALA A 64 4.69 0.39 -20.01
CA ALA A 64 3.98 1.09 -18.96
C ALA A 64 2.59 0.49 -18.71
N GLY A 65 1.87 0.10 -19.77
CA GLY A 65 0.58 -0.56 -19.68
C GLY A 65 0.65 -1.92 -18.97
N TYR A 66 1.55 -2.80 -19.40
CA TYR A 66 1.74 -4.12 -18.77
C TYR A 66 2.21 -4.00 -17.32
N SER A 67 3.17 -3.11 -17.05
CA SER A 67 3.66 -2.86 -15.70
C SER A 67 2.58 -2.28 -14.78
N ALA A 68 1.72 -1.40 -15.30
CA ALA A 68 0.61 -0.83 -14.54
C ALA A 68 -0.46 -1.89 -14.18
N ILE A 69 -0.79 -2.78 -15.12
CA ILE A 69 -1.75 -3.87 -14.87
C ILE A 69 -1.18 -4.82 -13.81
N MET A 70 0.06 -5.29 -14.01
CA MET A 70 0.72 -6.21 -13.09
C MET A 70 0.91 -5.60 -11.70
N GLY A 71 1.42 -4.37 -11.65
CA GLY A 71 1.57 -3.61 -10.40
C GLY A 71 0.23 -3.31 -9.73
N GLY A 72 -0.82 -3.01 -10.50
CA GLY A 72 -2.16 -2.77 -10.01
C GLY A 72 -2.77 -4.00 -9.32
N VAL A 73 -2.61 -5.19 -9.91
CA VAL A 73 -3.07 -6.45 -9.29
C VAL A 73 -2.35 -6.72 -7.98
N LEU A 74 -1.02 -6.60 -7.96
CA LEU A 74 -0.22 -6.79 -6.75
C LEU A 74 -0.55 -5.74 -5.69
N ALA A 75 -0.66 -4.47 -6.07
CA ALA A 75 -1.05 -3.40 -5.17
C ALA A 75 -2.44 -3.63 -4.56
N PHE A 76 -3.39 -4.15 -5.35
CA PHE A 76 -4.71 -4.52 -4.85
C PHE A 76 -4.65 -5.67 -3.84
N ILE A 77 -3.86 -6.72 -4.12
CA ILE A 77 -3.67 -7.83 -3.18
C ILE A 77 -3.05 -7.32 -1.88
N LEU A 78 -1.99 -6.51 -1.97
CA LEU A 78 -1.36 -5.88 -0.81
C LEU A 78 -2.36 -5.04 -0.02
N PHE A 79 -3.13 -4.20 -0.68
CA PHE A 79 -4.17 -3.39 -0.06
C PHE A 79 -5.21 -4.26 0.65
N ALA A 80 -5.75 -5.28 -0.03
CA ALA A 80 -6.76 -6.16 0.55
C ALA A 80 -6.26 -6.90 1.80
N VAL A 81 -5.00 -7.32 1.80
CA VAL A 81 -4.38 -8.02 2.94
C VAL A 81 -4.04 -7.06 4.08
N SER A 82 -3.48 -5.88 3.80
CA SER A 82 -2.86 -5.02 4.82
C SER A 82 -3.77 -3.92 5.35
N ALA A 83 -4.75 -3.45 4.58
CA ALA A 83 -5.51 -2.24 4.88
C ALA A 83 -6.14 -2.22 6.29
N PHE A 84 -6.68 -3.34 6.73
CA PHE A 84 -7.33 -3.47 8.04
C PHE A 84 -6.65 -4.48 8.96
N SER A 85 -5.85 -5.41 8.43
CA SER A 85 -5.19 -6.42 9.25
C SER A 85 -4.16 -5.79 10.19
N ILE A 86 -3.35 -4.85 9.71
CA ILE A 86 -2.32 -4.19 10.52
C ILE A 86 -2.95 -3.46 11.72
N PRO A 87 -3.94 -2.56 11.56
CA PRO A 87 -4.56 -1.90 12.70
C PRO A 87 -5.31 -2.86 13.62
N LEU A 88 -6.00 -3.89 13.09
CA LEU A 88 -6.68 -4.90 13.91
C LEU A 88 -5.73 -5.70 14.80
N ILE A 89 -4.56 -6.07 14.27
CA ILE A 89 -3.52 -6.80 15.02
C ILE A 89 -2.85 -5.86 16.03
N TYR A 90 -2.59 -4.61 15.64
CA TYR A 90 -1.99 -3.63 16.53
C TYR A 90 -2.88 -3.32 17.74
N ASP A 91 -4.18 -3.19 17.53
CA ASP A 91 -5.17 -2.98 18.59
C ASP A 91 -5.42 -4.25 19.45
N GLY A 92 -4.75 -5.37 19.12
CA GLY A 92 -4.95 -6.66 19.81
C GLY A 92 -6.32 -7.29 19.59
N ARG A 93 -7.09 -6.79 18.61
CA ARG A 93 -8.48 -7.22 18.32
C ARG A 93 -8.53 -8.46 17.42
N ALA A 94 -7.42 -8.81 16.77
CA ALA A 94 -7.34 -9.98 15.89
C ALA A 94 -5.95 -10.64 15.96
N THR A 95 -5.95 -11.95 15.70
CA THR A 95 -4.71 -12.70 15.40
C THR A 95 -4.30 -12.42 13.95
N LEU A 96 -3.10 -12.85 13.54
CA LEU A 96 -2.62 -12.70 12.18
C LEU A 96 -3.63 -13.19 11.15
N VAL A 97 -4.08 -14.44 11.29
CA VAL A 97 -4.99 -15.09 10.31
C VAL A 97 -6.36 -14.43 10.32
N SER A 98 -6.94 -14.21 11.50
CA SER A 98 -8.26 -13.57 11.62
C SER A 98 -8.24 -12.11 11.15
N GLY A 99 -7.14 -11.39 11.36
CA GLY A 99 -6.95 -10.02 10.88
C GLY A 99 -6.92 -9.94 9.36
N VAL A 100 -6.15 -10.82 8.71
CA VAL A 100 -6.08 -10.89 7.23
C VAL A 100 -7.44 -11.26 6.64
N VAL A 101 -8.10 -12.28 7.18
CA VAL A 101 -9.44 -12.70 6.71
C VAL A 101 -10.46 -11.58 6.88
N ALA A 102 -10.45 -10.88 8.02
CA ALA A 102 -11.33 -9.74 8.26
C ALA A 102 -11.05 -8.59 7.28
N SER A 103 -9.77 -8.29 6.99
CA SER A 103 -9.38 -7.26 6.03
C SER A 103 -9.88 -7.58 4.62
N VAL A 104 -9.60 -8.78 4.13
CA VAL A 104 -10.05 -9.24 2.81
C VAL A 104 -11.59 -9.19 2.71
N ARG A 105 -12.28 -9.72 3.72
CA ARG A 105 -13.76 -9.71 3.75
C ARG A 105 -14.31 -8.29 3.76
N ALA A 106 -13.72 -7.35 4.50
CA ALA A 106 -14.14 -5.96 4.53
C ALA A 106 -13.95 -5.26 3.17
N VAL A 107 -12.80 -5.50 2.51
CA VAL A 107 -12.50 -4.93 1.19
C VAL A 107 -13.48 -5.46 0.14
N PHE A 108 -13.71 -6.78 0.09
CA PHE A 108 -14.65 -7.38 -0.87
C PHE A 108 -16.11 -7.09 -0.54
N GLY A 109 -16.47 -6.96 0.75
CA GLY A 109 -17.84 -6.64 1.18
C GLY A 109 -18.31 -5.25 0.77
N ARG A 110 -17.39 -4.30 0.56
CA ARG A 110 -17.67 -2.93 0.08
C ARG A 110 -16.74 -2.55 -1.05
N PHE A 111 -16.61 -3.44 -2.02
CA PHE A 111 -15.61 -3.36 -3.08
C PHE A 111 -15.51 -2.00 -3.76
N GLY A 112 -16.64 -1.41 -4.20
CA GLY A 112 -16.63 -0.11 -4.88
C GLY A 112 -16.04 1.02 -4.04
N VAL A 113 -16.43 1.11 -2.76
CA VAL A 113 -15.92 2.14 -1.84
C VAL A 113 -14.44 1.92 -1.56
N MET A 114 -14.04 0.66 -1.36
CA MET A 114 -12.64 0.32 -1.07
C MET A 114 -11.73 0.53 -2.28
N MET A 115 -12.20 0.25 -3.49
CA MET A 115 -11.48 0.58 -4.72
C MET A 115 -11.32 2.08 -4.91
N CYS A 116 -12.39 2.86 -4.69
CA CYS A 116 -12.29 4.32 -4.74
C CYS A 116 -11.26 4.85 -3.74
N TRP A 117 -11.25 4.30 -2.52
CA TRP A 117 -10.26 4.64 -1.50
C TRP A 117 -8.83 4.25 -1.90
N ALA A 118 -8.63 3.05 -2.45
CA ALA A 118 -7.34 2.59 -2.93
C ALA A 118 -6.80 3.47 -4.06
N PHE A 119 -7.65 3.85 -5.03
CA PHE A 119 -7.29 4.78 -6.10
C PHE A 119 -6.94 6.18 -5.58
N LEU A 120 -7.70 6.68 -4.61
CA LEU A 120 -7.41 7.96 -3.97
C LEU A 120 -6.04 7.93 -3.29
N LEU A 121 -5.75 6.88 -2.51
CA LEU A 121 -4.44 6.69 -1.88
C LEU A 121 -3.32 6.66 -2.92
N ALA A 122 -3.48 5.85 -3.98
CA ALA A 122 -2.51 5.74 -5.05
C ALA A 122 -2.28 7.09 -5.75
N ALA A 123 -3.33 7.82 -6.09
CA ALA A 123 -3.25 9.13 -6.73
C ALA A 123 -2.53 10.15 -5.84
N VAL A 124 -2.85 10.20 -4.54
CA VAL A 124 -2.19 11.10 -3.59
C VAL A 124 -0.71 10.75 -3.43
N ILE A 125 -0.37 9.46 -3.30
CA ILE A 125 1.02 9.03 -3.18
C ILE A 125 1.80 9.36 -4.46
N MET A 126 1.26 9.01 -5.63
CA MET A 126 1.91 9.31 -6.92
C MET A 126 2.08 10.80 -7.15
N GLY A 127 1.05 11.60 -6.86
CA GLY A 127 1.13 13.07 -6.93
C GLY A 127 2.16 13.64 -5.94
N SER A 128 2.26 13.05 -4.75
CA SER A 128 3.20 13.49 -3.72
C SER A 128 4.67 13.15 -4.05
N VAL A 129 4.91 12.07 -4.80
CA VAL A 129 6.25 11.73 -5.30
C VAL A 129 6.74 12.78 -6.32
N MET A 130 5.83 13.33 -7.11
CA MET A 130 6.16 14.42 -8.06
C MET A 130 6.56 15.72 -7.34
N ALA A 131 6.04 15.94 -6.13
CA ALA A 131 6.33 17.12 -5.31
C ALA A 131 6.70 16.68 -3.89
N LEU A 132 7.97 16.33 -3.67
CA LEU A 132 8.47 15.80 -2.40
C LEU A 132 8.03 16.56 -1.13
N PRO A 133 7.93 17.91 -1.11
CA PRO A 133 7.39 18.63 0.05
C PRO A 133 5.93 18.30 0.36
N LEU A 134 5.15 17.88 -0.63
CA LEU A 134 3.74 17.51 -0.47
C LEU A 134 3.58 16.21 0.33
N LEU A 135 4.58 15.33 0.29
CA LEU A 135 4.63 14.10 1.10
C LEU A 135 4.53 14.35 2.60
N LEU A 136 5.17 15.43 3.08
CA LEU A 136 5.13 15.79 4.50
C LEU A 136 3.73 16.13 5.01
N VAL A 137 2.87 16.62 4.13
CA VAL A 137 1.49 16.98 4.46
C VAL A 137 0.54 15.84 4.12
N SER A 138 0.71 15.19 2.97
CA SER A 138 -0.20 14.14 2.49
C SER A 138 -0.14 12.88 3.34
N LEU A 139 1.04 12.45 3.80
CA LEU A 139 1.17 11.26 4.64
C LEU A 139 0.37 11.33 5.94
N PRO A 140 0.50 12.38 6.80
CA PRO A 140 -0.31 12.45 8.01
C PRO A 140 -1.81 12.56 7.70
N VAL A 141 -2.21 13.32 6.67
CA VAL A 141 -3.63 13.44 6.29
C VAL A 141 -4.19 12.09 5.89
N MET A 142 -3.49 11.31 5.05
CA MET A 142 -3.93 9.98 4.63
C MET A 142 -3.92 8.99 5.79
N ALA A 143 -2.97 9.08 6.72
CA ALA A 143 -2.94 8.24 7.92
C ALA A 143 -4.18 8.48 8.80
N TYR A 144 -4.55 9.74 9.05
CA TYR A 144 -5.76 10.08 9.82
C TYR A 144 -7.04 9.63 9.09
N ALA A 145 -7.13 9.85 7.80
CA ALA A 145 -8.29 9.44 7.00
C ALA A 145 -8.43 7.89 6.95
N SER A 146 -7.33 7.16 6.84
CA SER A 146 -7.32 5.69 6.90
C SER A 146 -7.75 5.18 8.27
N ARG A 147 -7.32 5.86 9.34
CA ARG A 147 -7.74 5.54 10.72
C ARG A 147 -9.25 5.76 10.92
N GLU A 148 -9.79 6.84 10.40
CA GLU A 148 -11.23 7.11 10.46
C GLU A 148 -12.02 6.04 9.68
N LEU A 149 -11.54 5.66 8.50
CA LEU A 149 -12.14 4.57 7.72
C LEU A 149 -12.11 3.24 8.48
N TYR A 150 -11.02 2.96 9.17
CA TYR A 150 -10.88 1.78 10.01
C TYR A 150 -11.92 1.76 11.14
N PHE A 151 -12.10 2.85 11.90
CA PHE A 151 -13.07 2.90 12.98
C PHE A 151 -14.53 2.84 12.49
N ARG A 152 -14.82 3.33 11.30
CA ARG A 152 -16.14 3.17 10.68
C ARG A 152 -16.40 1.74 10.21
N THR A 153 -15.36 1.00 9.86
CA THR A 153 -15.47 -0.40 9.41
C THR A 153 -15.48 -1.36 10.59
N PHE A 154 -14.71 -1.06 11.62
CA PHE A 154 -14.54 -1.85 12.84
C PHE A 154 -14.72 -0.96 14.09
N PRO A 155 -15.95 -0.58 14.44
CA PRO A 155 -16.19 0.30 15.60
C PRO A 155 -15.62 -0.32 16.89
N PRO A 156 -15.10 0.50 17.81
CA PRO A 156 -14.66 0.03 19.13
C PRO A 156 -15.85 -0.61 19.87
N ALA A 157 -15.59 -1.65 20.65
CA ALA A 157 -16.59 -2.23 21.51
C ALA A 157 -17.09 -1.15 22.48
N ALA A 158 -18.43 -1.05 22.66
CA ALA A 158 -19.00 -0.16 23.64
C ALA A 158 -18.42 -0.48 25.04
N PRO A 159 -18.11 0.54 25.87
CA PRO A 159 -17.68 0.28 27.22
C PRO A 159 -18.76 -0.56 27.92
N ALA A 160 -18.33 -1.65 28.56
CA ALA A 160 -19.21 -2.45 29.38
C ALA A 160 -19.72 -1.57 30.51
N THR A 161 -21.02 -1.25 30.49
CA THR A 161 -21.74 -0.53 31.57
C THR A 161 -21.88 -1.43 32.77
#